data_568302cdb107b72d4818eb924bc0b8c3
#
_entry.id   568302cdb107b72d4818eb924bc0b8c3
#
_cell.length_a   1.000
_cell.length_b   1.000
_cell.length_c   1.000
_cell.angle_alpha   90.00
_cell.angle_beta   90.00
_cell.angle_gamma   90.00
#
_symmetry.space_group_name_H-M   'P 1'
#
loop_
_entity.id
_entity.type
_entity.pdbx_description
1 polymer ?
#
loop_
_entity_poly.entity_id
_entity_poly.type
_entity_poly.pdbx_seq_one_letter_code
_entity_poly.pdbx_strand_id
1 'polypeptide(L)'
;LTLQSVSSDGSSLRVMGKGSKERMVPLSAPATEAIRRWLVVRHEVAGETTGSSLVLSARGNALSRRDCTRLLDEACERAEIPGGTHPHALRHSFATHLMDNGADTRSIQELLGHSDASTTQRYTHVSKERLRLVYSESHPRA
;
A
#
# COMPACT_ATOMS: atom_id res chain seq x y z
N LEU A 1 -9.86 -0.17 1.03
CA LEU A 1 -9.24 0.12 2.32
C LEU A 1 -10.20 0.88 3.21
N THR A 2 -10.22 0.53 4.49
CA THR A 2 -11.02 1.20 5.53
C THR A 2 -10.09 1.79 6.59
N LEU A 3 -10.64 2.60 7.49
CA LEU A 3 -9.89 3.11 8.65
C LEU A 3 -9.28 1.98 9.49
N GLN A 4 -9.98 0.84 9.60
CA GLN A 4 -9.52 -0.36 10.31
C GLN A 4 -8.39 -1.10 9.56
N SER A 5 -8.12 -0.75 8.31
CA SER A 5 -7.01 -1.32 7.55
C SER A 5 -5.65 -0.81 8.03
N VAL A 6 -5.61 0.32 8.71
CA VAL A 6 -4.35 0.89 9.25
C VAL A 6 -4.04 0.20 10.56
N SER A 7 -2.79 -0.26 10.74
CA SER A 7 -2.33 -0.82 12.01
C SER A 7 -2.34 0.24 13.11
N SER A 8 -2.43 -0.17 14.37
CA SER A 8 -2.48 0.75 15.52
C SER A 8 -1.28 1.69 15.61
N ASP A 9 -0.12 1.24 15.15
CA ASP A 9 1.13 2.01 15.10
C ASP A 9 1.30 2.79 13.78
N GLY A 10 0.34 2.69 12.85
CA GLY A 10 0.36 3.37 11.55
C GLY A 10 1.40 2.85 10.57
N SER A 11 2.14 1.81 10.89
CA SER A 11 3.30 1.35 10.11
C SER A 11 2.97 0.33 9.01
N SER A 12 1.74 -0.14 8.94
CA SER A 12 1.32 -1.11 7.94
C SER A 12 -0.16 -1.00 7.61
N LEU A 13 -0.52 -1.53 6.43
CA LEU A 13 -1.90 -1.67 5.99
C LEU A 13 -2.28 -3.14 5.89
N ARG A 14 -3.46 -3.47 6.41
CA ARG A 14 -4.13 -4.73 6.17
C ARG A 14 -4.93 -4.64 4.89
N VAL A 15 -4.60 -5.44 3.89
CA VAL A 15 -5.31 -5.45 2.61
C VAL A 15 -5.90 -6.82 2.32
N MET A 16 -7.12 -6.82 1.81
CA MET A 16 -7.79 -8.03 1.36
C MET A 16 -7.41 -8.31 -0.10
N GLY A 17 -6.84 -9.47 -0.37
CA GLY A 17 -6.49 -9.93 -1.70
C GLY A 17 -7.56 -10.83 -2.33
N LYS A 18 -7.23 -11.41 -3.49
CA LYS A 18 -8.09 -12.39 -4.17
C LYS A 18 -8.31 -13.61 -3.27
N GLY A 19 -9.54 -14.12 -3.24
CA GLY A 19 -9.90 -15.26 -2.39
C GLY A 19 -9.99 -14.94 -0.90
N SER A 20 -10.30 -13.67 -0.55
CA SER A 20 -10.43 -13.20 0.84
C SER A 20 -9.18 -13.44 1.70
N LYS A 21 -8.01 -13.54 1.08
CA LYS A 21 -6.75 -13.67 1.81
C LYS A 21 -6.29 -12.28 2.28
N GLU A 22 -6.13 -12.14 3.57
CA GLU A 22 -5.54 -10.92 4.16
C GLU A 22 -4.01 -10.94 4.01
N ARG A 23 -3.45 -9.77 3.79
CA ARG A 23 -2.00 -9.55 3.88
C ARG A 23 -1.69 -8.21 4.54
N MET A 24 -0.56 -8.15 5.20
CA MET A 24 -0.02 -6.91 5.74
C MET A 24 0.98 -6.33 4.75
N VAL A 25 0.83 -5.04 4.46
CA VAL A 25 1.74 -4.29 3.59
C VAL A 25 2.43 -3.25 4.46
N PRO A 26 3.76 -3.30 4.62
CA PRO A 26 4.49 -2.28 5.37
C PRO A 26 4.39 -0.93 4.65
N LEU A 27 4.40 0.14 5.41
CA LEU A 27 4.40 1.51 4.93
C LEU A 27 5.77 2.13 5.12
N SER A 28 6.22 2.89 4.14
CA SER A 28 7.39 3.75 4.29
C SER A 28 7.11 4.88 5.28
N ALA A 29 8.15 5.46 5.87
CA ALA A 29 8.00 6.58 6.79
C ALA A 29 7.23 7.76 6.16
N PRO A 30 7.50 8.18 4.90
CA PRO A 30 6.69 9.20 4.23
C PRO A 30 5.22 8.82 4.06
N ALA A 31 4.91 7.55 3.75
CA ALA A 31 3.53 7.08 3.58
C ALA A 31 2.80 7.05 4.93
N THR A 32 3.45 6.60 5.99
CA THR A 32 2.92 6.63 7.36
C THR A 32 2.57 8.06 7.79
N GLU A 33 3.48 9.00 7.56
CA GLU A 33 3.26 10.40 7.90
C GLU A 33 2.13 11.02 7.06
N ALA A 34 2.05 10.71 5.77
CA ALA A 34 0.96 11.17 4.91
C ALA A 34 -0.40 10.64 5.39
N ILE A 35 -0.48 9.37 5.77
CA ILE A 35 -1.71 8.79 6.33
C ILE A 35 -2.06 9.45 7.66
N ARG A 36 -1.10 9.68 8.53
CA ARG A 36 -1.33 10.34 9.82
C ARG A 36 -1.91 11.74 9.64
N ARG A 37 -1.33 12.55 8.77
CA ARG A 37 -1.83 13.90 8.43
C ARG A 37 -3.23 13.83 7.82
N TRP A 38 -3.44 12.89 6.92
CA TRP A 38 -4.75 12.69 6.30
C TRP A 38 -5.83 12.37 7.33
N LEU A 39 -5.55 11.45 8.25
CA LEU A 39 -6.52 11.06 9.28
C LEU A 39 -6.97 12.23 10.18
N VAL A 40 -6.12 13.23 10.40
CA VAL A 40 -6.46 14.44 11.16
C VAL A 40 -7.53 15.26 10.43
N VAL A 41 -7.38 15.46 9.11
CA VAL A 41 -8.28 16.33 8.33
C VAL A 41 -9.40 15.57 7.60
N ARG A 42 -9.36 14.23 7.62
CA ARG A 42 -10.31 13.40 6.87
C ARG A 42 -11.78 13.73 7.20
N HIS A 43 -12.08 14.06 8.43
CA HIS A 43 -13.45 14.38 8.88
C HIS A 43 -14.00 15.64 8.22
N GLU A 44 -13.15 16.58 7.80
CA GLU A 44 -13.56 17.81 7.10
C GLU A 44 -14.01 17.53 5.66
N VAL A 45 -13.51 16.44 5.07
CA VAL A 45 -13.82 16.02 3.70
C VAL A 45 -14.91 14.95 3.66
N ALA A 46 -15.07 14.21 4.75
CA ALA A 46 -16.00 13.08 4.82
C ALA A 46 -17.45 13.56 4.72
N GLY A 47 -18.20 13.04 3.73
CA GLY A 47 -19.65 13.23 3.63
C GLY A 47 -20.42 12.19 4.45
N GLU A 48 -21.73 12.35 4.55
CA GLU A 48 -22.63 11.43 5.30
C GLU A 48 -22.55 9.98 4.82
N THR A 49 -22.27 9.76 3.53
CA THR A 49 -22.20 8.42 2.91
C THR A 49 -20.80 7.82 2.89
N THR A 50 -19.80 8.50 3.42
CA THR A 50 -18.39 8.11 3.31
C THR A 50 -18.07 6.80 4.05
N GLY A 51 -18.77 6.53 5.15
CA GLY A 51 -18.54 5.35 5.98
C GLY A 51 -17.10 5.25 6.49
N SER A 52 -16.59 4.03 6.57
CA SER A 52 -15.24 3.72 7.09
C SER A 52 -14.14 3.78 6.04
N SER A 53 -14.39 4.24 4.81
CA SER A 53 -13.38 4.31 3.74
C SER A 53 -12.16 5.13 4.17
N LEU A 54 -10.96 4.57 4.00
CA LEU A 54 -9.71 5.24 4.40
C LEU A 54 -9.42 6.45 3.53
N VAL A 55 -9.49 6.29 2.21
CA VAL A 55 -9.13 7.33 1.23
C VAL A 55 -10.39 7.82 0.54
N LEU A 56 -10.50 9.13 0.41
CA LEU A 56 -11.66 9.82 -0.14
C LEU A 56 -11.30 10.64 -1.37
N SER A 57 -12.27 10.78 -2.26
CA SER A 57 -12.22 11.78 -3.32
C SER A 57 -12.45 13.19 -2.73
N ALA A 58 -12.17 14.24 -3.50
CA ALA A 58 -12.45 15.62 -3.10
C ALA A 58 -13.95 15.90 -2.82
N ARG A 59 -14.84 15.00 -3.25
CA ARG A 59 -16.29 15.07 -2.99
C ARG A 59 -16.72 14.32 -1.73
N GLY A 60 -15.77 13.81 -0.94
CA GLY A 60 -16.05 13.06 0.27
C GLY A 60 -16.48 11.59 0.07
N ASN A 61 -16.52 11.08 -1.14
CA ASN A 61 -16.84 9.69 -1.43
C ASN A 61 -15.61 8.79 -1.36
N ALA A 62 -15.81 7.48 -1.14
CA ALA A 62 -14.73 6.50 -1.24
C ALA A 62 -14.02 6.60 -2.60
N LEU A 63 -12.69 6.60 -2.59
CA LEU A 63 -11.88 6.70 -3.80
C LEU A 63 -12.08 5.46 -4.69
N SER A 64 -12.44 5.68 -5.95
CA SER A 64 -12.61 4.62 -6.95
C SER A 64 -11.27 4.22 -7.59
N ARG A 65 -11.23 3.06 -8.27
CA ARG A 65 -10.04 2.67 -9.07
C ARG A 65 -9.71 3.69 -10.16
N ARG A 66 -10.73 4.29 -10.79
CA ARG A 66 -10.56 5.31 -11.82
C ARG A 66 -9.92 6.57 -11.23
N ASP A 67 -10.33 6.97 -10.02
CA ASP A 67 -9.72 8.11 -9.33
C ASP A 67 -8.26 7.82 -8.99
N CYS A 68 -7.92 6.61 -8.55
CA CYS A 68 -6.52 6.22 -8.31
C CYS A 68 -5.68 6.32 -9.57
N THR A 69 -6.18 5.85 -10.72
CA THR A 69 -5.46 5.96 -12.00
C THR A 69 -5.27 7.43 -12.36
N ARG A 70 -6.33 8.24 -12.33
CA ARG A 70 -6.25 9.68 -12.63
C ARG A 70 -5.25 10.41 -11.73
N LEU A 71 -5.25 10.15 -10.42
CA LEU A 71 -4.29 10.75 -9.49
C LEU A 71 -2.85 10.33 -9.78
N LEU A 72 -2.65 9.10 -10.24
CA LEU A 72 -1.34 8.62 -10.66
C LEU A 72 -0.88 9.33 -11.95
N ASP A 73 -1.76 9.47 -12.93
CA ASP A 73 -1.48 10.19 -14.18
C ASP A 73 -1.11 11.66 -13.88
N GLU A 74 -1.89 12.35 -13.05
CA GLU A 74 -1.59 13.72 -12.60
C GLU A 74 -0.24 13.82 -11.83
N ALA A 75 0.11 12.78 -11.07
CA ALA A 75 1.40 12.74 -10.38
C ALA A 75 2.57 12.55 -11.36
N CYS A 76 2.38 11.70 -12.39
CA CYS A 76 3.37 11.49 -13.45
C CYS A 76 3.59 12.77 -14.27
N GLU A 77 2.52 13.46 -14.64
CA GLU A 77 2.61 14.73 -15.35
C GLU A 77 3.41 15.77 -14.55
N ARG A 78 3.09 15.93 -13.26
CA ARG A 78 3.83 16.86 -12.38
C ARG A 78 5.29 16.50 -12.18
N ALA A 79 5.61 15.22 -12.26
CA ALA A 79 6.98 14.69 -12.12
C ALA A 79 7.70 14.60 -13.48
N GLU A 80 7.06 15.05 -14.56
CA GLU A 80 7.59 15.00 -15.94
C GLU A 80 8.08 13.61 -16.36
N ILE A 81 7.34 12.55 -15.94
CA ILE A 81 7.69 11.16 -16.28
C ILE A 81 7.20 10.86 -17.69
N PRO A 82 8.10 10.66 -18.67
CA PRO A 82 7.72 10.37 -20.05
C PRO A 82 6.88 9.09 -20.15
N GLY A 83 5.77 9.14 -20.87
CA GLY A 83 4.89 7.99 -21.09
C GLY A 83 4.01 7.61 -19.90
N GLY A 84 4.10 8.36 -18.78
CA GLY A 84 3.32 8.07 -17.59
C GLY A 84 3.67 6.73 -16.92
N THR A 85 2.81 6.27 -16.03
CA THR A 85 2.92 4.95 -15.43
C THR A 85 1.54 4.42 -15.05
N HIS A 86 1.45 3.16 -14.67
CA HIS A 86 0.22 2.52 -14.22
C HIS A 86 0.49 1.65 -12.97
N PRO A 87 -0.54 1.31 -12.19
CA PRO A 87 -0.35 0.58 -10.92
C PRO A 87 0.44 -0.73 -11.03
N HIS A 88 0.32 -1.45 -12.15
CA HIS A 88 1.10 -2.66 -12.39
C HIS A 88 2.58 -2.38 -12.64
N ALA A 89 2.91 -1.28 -13.34
CA ALA A 89 4.31 -0.88 -13.54
C ALA A 89 4.96 -0.49 -12.21
N LEU A 90 4.26 0.28 -11.35
CA LEU A 90 4.74 0.58 -10.00
C LEU A 90 4.99 -0.68 -9.18
N ARG A 91 4.07 -1.65 -9.27
CA ARG A 91 4.22 -2.94 -8.59
C ARG A 91 5.43 -3.72 -9.13
N HIS A 92 5.66 -3.71 -10.44
CA HIS A 92 6.81 -4.35 -11.06
C HIS A 92 8.12 -3.67 -10.61
N SER A 93 8.18 -2.34 -10.66
CA SER A 93 9.33 -1.57 -10.17
C SER A 93 9.62 -1.85 -8.69
N PHE A 94 8.58 -1.93 -7.86
CA PHE A 94 8.72 -2.31 -6.45
C PHE A 94 9.38 -3.68 -6.30
N ALA A 95 8.89 -4.69 -7.06
CA ALA A 95 9.47 -6.03 -7.02
C ALA A 95 10.93 -6.05 -7.48
N THR A 96 11.24 -5.34 -8.57
CA THR A 96 12.60 -5.24 -9.13
C THR A 96 13.55 -4.58 -8.11
N HIS A 97 13.16 -3.45 -7.52
CA HIS A 97 13.98 -2.78 -6.52
C HIS A 97 14.29 -3.67 -5.31
N LEU A 98 13.31 -4.44 -4.82
CA LEU A 98 13.56 -5.38 -3.74
C LEU A 98 14.53 -6.49 -4.15
N MET A 99 14.41 -7.03 -5.37
CA MET A 99 15.33 -8.06 -5.90
C MET A 99 16.75 -7.51 -6.06
N ASP A 100 16.90 -6.34 -6.64
CA ASP A 100 18.19 -5.70 -6.88
C ASP A 100 18.93 -5.40 -5.56
N ASN A 101 18.18 -5.17 -4.48
CA ASN A 101 18.71 -4.95 -3.14
C ASN A 101 18.78 -6.23 -2.28
N GLY A 102 18.68 -7.41 -2.91
CA GLY A 102 18.97 -8.69 -2.28
C GLY A 102 17.82 -9.30 -1.47
N ALA A 103 16.59 -8.79 -1.60
CA ALA A 103 15.45 -9.43 -0.97
C ALA A 103 15.18 -10.80 -1.60
N ASP A 104 14.90 -11.80 -0.78
CA ASP A 104 14.56 -13.12 -1.27
C ASP A 104 13.20 -13.17 -1.98
N THR A 105 13.11 -13.98 -3.03
CA THR A 105 11.91 -14.09 -3.89
C THR A 105 10.65 -14.42 -3.10
N ARG A 106 10.76 -15.21 -2.02
CA ARG A 106 9.61 -15.59 -1.21
C ARG A 106 9.05 -14.39 -0.43
N SER A 107 9.91 -13.59 0.18
CA SER A 107 9.50 -12.35 0.85
C SER A 107 8.84 -11.38 -0.12
N ILE A 108 9.36 -11.26 -1.35
CA ILE A 108 8.77 -10.43 -2.39
C ILE A 108 7.37 -10.95 -2.78
N GLN A 109 7.21 -12.26 -2.96
CA GLN A 109 5.91 -12.86 -3.26
C GLN A 109 4.90 -12.65 -2.14
N GLU A 110 5.31 -12.75 -0.88
CA GLU A 110 4.45 -12.49 0.28
C GLU A 110 4.01 -11.01 0.33
N LEU A 111 4.92 -10.05 0.12
CA LEU A 111 4.60 -8.62 0.03
C LEU A 111 3.64 -8.31 -1.11
N LEU A 112 3.87 -8.93 -2.26
CA LEU A 112 3.03 -8.73 -3.44
C LEU A 112 1.71 -9.52 -3.37
N GLY A 113 1.60 -10.54 -2.51
CA GLY A 113 0.39 -11.36 -2.37
C GLY A 113 0.17 -12.27 -3.58
N HIS A 114 1.22 -12.87 -4.14
CA HIS A 114 1.11 -13.93 -5.13
C HIS A 114 0.54 -15.19 -4.48
N SER A 115 -0.55 -15.74 -5.05
CA SER A 115 -1.41 -16.75 -4.42
C SER A 115 -0.92 -18.19 -4.53
N ASP A 116 0.24 -18.46 -5.13
CA ASP A 116 0.71 -19.83 -5.39
C ASP A 116 1.54 -20.45 -4.27
N ALA A 117 1.76 -19.76 -3.17
CA ALA A 117 2.30 -20.43 -2.00
C ALA A 117 1.14 -21.06 -1.21
N SER A 118 1.04 -22.38 -1.27
CA SER A 118 0.10 -23.25 -0.55
C SER A 118 0.32 -23.22 0.97
N THR A 119 0.39 -22.06 1.58
CA THR A 119 0.57 -21.95 3.02
C THR A 119 -0.31 -20.83 3.55
N THR A 120 -1.42 -21.22 4.15
CA THR A 120 -2.14 -20.42 5.14
C THR A 120 -1.24 -20.29 6.38
N GLN A 121 -0.09 -19.65 6.24
CA GLN A 121 0.68 -19.25 7.41
C GLN A 121 -0.05 -18.06 8.02
N ARG A 122 -0.62 -18.28 9.21
CA ARG A 122 -1.05 -17.21 10.08
C ARG A 122 0.10 -16.22 10.18
N TYR A 123 -0.14 -14.98 9.80
CA TYR A 123 0.82 -13.89 9.98
C TYR A 123 1.13 -13.74 11.46
N THR A 124 2.20 -14.41 11.91
CA THR A 124 2.71 -14.28 13.26
C THR A 124 3.47 -12.95 13.41
N HIS A 125 3.68 -12.50 14.63
CA HIS A 125 4.51 -11.31 14.90
C HIS A 125 5.88 -11.39 14.22
N VAL A 126 6.49 -12.55 14.21
CA VAL A 126 7.80 -12.83 13.60
C VAL A 126 7.78 -12.59 12.08
N SER A 127 6.70 -12.96 11.37
CA SER A 127 6.61 -12.73 9.92
C SER A 127 6.43 -11.25 9.58
N LYS A 128 5.75 -10.48 10.45
CA LYS A 128 5.58 -9.02 10.26
C LYS A 128 6.89 -8.26 10.42
N GLU A 129 7.67 -8.58 11.44
CA GLU A 129 8.99 -7.98 11.67
C GLU A 129 9.94 -8.30 10.53
N ARG A 130 9.95 -9.55 10.06
CA ARG A 130 10.77 -9.96 8.92
C ARG A 130 10.41 -9.18 7.64
N LEU A 131 9.12 -9.04 7.32
CA LEU A 131 8.69 -8.29 6.14
C LEU A 131 9.06 -6.81 6.24
N ARG A 132 8.99 -6.22 7.44
CA ARG A 132 9.45 -4.85 7.70
C ARG A 132 10.96 -4.71 7.50
N LEU A 133 11.75 -5.64 8.02
CA LEU A 133 13.21 -5.64 7.85
C LEU A 133 13.57 -5.73 6.37
N VAL A 134 13.04 -6.72 5.65
CA VAL A 134 13.28 -6.86 4.20
C VAL A 134 12.87 -5.58 3.46
N TYR A 135 11.74 -4.98 3.80
CA TYR A 135 11.30 -3.74 3.19
C TYR A 135 12.26 -2.58 3.52
N SER A 136 12.64 -2.41 4.80
CA SER A 136 13.52 -1.31 5.24
C SER A 136 14.95 -1.43 4.70
N GLU A 137 15.44 -2.64 4.51
CA GLU A 137 16.79 -2.90 4.00
C GLU A 137 16.87 -2.85 2.46
N SER A 138 15.76 -3.17 1.79
CA SER A 138 15.77 -3.39 0.34
C SER A 138 14.98 -2.35 -0.46
N HIS A 139 14.26 -1.41 0.17
CA HIS A 139 13.50 -0.42 -0.57
C HIS A 139 14.10 0.99 -0.46
N PRO A 140 14.34 1.71 -1.59
CA PRO A 140 15.03 3.01 -1.62
C PRO A 140 14.34 4.14 -0.83
N ARG A 141 13.06 3.93 -0.46
CA ARG A 141 12.24 4.89 0.30
C ARG A 141 11.58 4.25 1.51
N ALA A 142 12.22 3.27 2.12
CA ALA A 142 11.71 2.64 3.33
C ALA A 142 11.71 3.60 4.52
#